data_ac0f40d5d21212007d3ee115de4cc2b1
#
_entry.id   ac0f40d5d21212007d3ee115de4cc2b1
#
_cell.length_a   1.000
_cell.length_b   1.000
_cell.length_c   1.000
_cell.angle_alpha   90.00
_cell.angle_beta   90.00
_cell.angle_gamma   90.00
#
_symmetry.space_group_name_H-M   'P 1'
#
loop_
_entity.id
_entity.type
_entity.pdbx_description
1 polymer ?
#
loop_
_entity_poly.entity_id
_entity_poly.type
_entity_poly.pdbx_seq_one_letter_code
_entity_poly.pdbx_strand_id
1 'polypeptide(L)'
;PFAQTVANPNCTLADAVENIDIGGPTMVRSAAKNHKDVAIVVNAHDYDRVIREMDANHNSLTLATRFDLAIAAFEHTAAYDGMIANYFGTLVPSYGDNKEGDEESKFPRTFNAQFIKKQDMRYGENSHQAAAFYVEANPQEASVATARQIQGKALSYNNIADTDAALECVKEFSEPACVIVKHANPCGVALGDDLLQAYNRAYQTDPTSAFGGIIAFNRELDGETARAIIERQFVEVIIAPKVSQAAIDIVAAKQNVRLLECGEWQGQTTGFDLKRVNGGLLVQDRDQGMVAQDDLQVVSTRQPSDAELKDALFCWKVAKYVKSNAIVYAKGDMTIGIGAGQMSRVYSAKIAGIKAADEGLEVAGSVMASDAFFPFRDGIDAAAEAGITCVIQPGGSMRDQEVIDAANEHGMAMIFTGMRHFRH
;
A
#
# COMPACT_ATOMS: atom_id res chain seq x y z
N PRO A 1 -9.81 -5.95 -29.86
CA PRO A 1 -9.96 -6.56 -28.51
C PRO A 1 -8.60 -7.02 -27.92
N PHE A 2 -7.47 -6.34 -28.29
CA PHE A 2 -6.11 -6.75 -27.91
C PHE A 2 -5.96 -7.03 -26.41
N ALA A 3 -6.42 -6.12 -25.55
CA ALA A 3 -6.35 -6.29 -24.09
C ALA A 3 -7.02 -7.60 -23.60
N GLN A 4 -8.17 -7.94 -24.15
CA GLN A 4 -8.91 -9.15 -23.81
C GLN A 4 -8.21 -10.40 -24.34
N THR A 5 -7.60 -10.30 -25.52
CA THR A 5 -6.86 -11.39 -26.16
C THR A 5 -5.62 -11.74 -25.33
N VAL A 6 -4.78 -10.77 -24.97
CA VAL A 6 -3.54 -11.02 -24.21
C VAL A 6 -3.78 -11.33 -22.73
N ALA A 7 -4.95 -11.03 -22.20
CA ALA A 7 -5.36 -11.45 -20.85
C ALA A 7 -5.75 -12.94 -20.77
N ASN A 8 -5.94 -13.61 -21.92
CA ASN A 8 -6.22 -15.03 -21.95
C ASN A 8 -4.92 -15.82 -21.73
N PRO A 9 -4.83 -16.70 -20.69
CA PRO A 9 -3.61 -17.48 -20.42
C PRO A 9 -3.18 -18.38 -21.58
N ASN A 10 -4.08 -18.70 -22.52
CA ASN A 10 -3.81 -19.54 -23.69
C ASN A 10 -3.54 -18.70 -24.96
N CYS A 11 -3.33 -17.38 -24.83
CA CYS A 11 -3.06 -16.50 -25.96
C CYS A 11 -1.72 -16.86 -26.58
N THR A 12 -1.71 -17.14 -27.89
CA THR A 12 -0.49 -17.31 -28.66
C THR A 12 0.00 -15.96 -29.20
N LEU A 13 1.29 -15.89 -29.56
CA LEU A 13 1.84 -14.70 -30.22
C LEU A 13 1.07 -14.36 -31.49
N ALA A 14 0.65 -15.38 -32.27
CA ALA A 14 -0.13 -15.19 -33.49
C ALA A 14 -1.51 -14.57 -33.19
N ASP A 15 -2.17 -15.04 -32.14
CA ASP A 15 -3.46 -14.46 -31.69
C ASP A 15 -3.29 -13.00 -31.29
N ALA A 16 -2.23 -12.68 -30.54
CA ALA A 16 -1.93 -11.31 -30.15
C ALA A 16 -1.71 -10.40 -31.35
N VAL A 17 -0.90 -10.84 -32.32
CA VAL A 17 -0.64 -10.07 -33.57
C VAL A 17 -1.91 -9.85 -34.38
N GLU A 18 -2.73 -10.89 -34.59
CA GLU A 18 -3.95 -10.81 -35.37
C GLU A 18 -4.98 -9.84 -34.75
N ASN A 19 -4.95 -9.67 -33.42
CA ASN A 19 -5.87 -8.79 -32.71
C ASN A 19 -5.36 -7.34 -32.52
N ILE A 20 -4.26 -6.95 -33.20
CA ILE A 20 -3.83 -5.55 -33.27
C ILE A 20 -4.71 -4.81 -34.30
N ASP A 21 -5.45 -3.82 -33.83
CA ASP A 21 -6.21 -2.92 -34.70
C ASP A 21 -5.30 -1.85 -35.30
N ILE A 22 -5.26 -1.76 -36.61
CA ILE A 22 -4.49 -0.77 -37.38
C ILE A 22 -5.39 0.36 -37.84
N GLY A 23 -6.54 0.02 -38.46
CA GLY A 23 -7.41 0.97 -39.13
C GLY A 23 -8.13 1.91 -38.13
N GLY A 24 -8.67 1.34 -37.04
CA GLY A 24 -9.39 2.10 -36.03
C GLY A 24 -8.54 3.20 -35.40
N PRO A 25 -7.36 2.91 -34.82
CA PRO A 25 -6.48 3.94 -34.28
C PRO A 25 -6.07 4.98 -35.31
N THR A 26 -5.82 4.59 -36.55
CA THR A 26 -5.48 5.53 -37.65
C THR A 26 -6.60 6.52 -37.91
N MET A 27 -7.83 6.05 -38.04
CA MET A 27 -9.01 6.90 -38.25
C MET A 27 -9.32 7.79 -37.06
N VAL A 28 -9.23 7.26 -35.84
CA VAL A 28 -9.42 8.01 -34.60
C VAL A 28 -8.42 9.16 -34.49
N ARG A 29 -7.14 8.91 -34.74
CA ARG A 29 -6.09 9.93 -34.71
C ARG A 29 -6.29 11.00 -35.79
N SER A 30 -6.71 10.61 -36.99
CA SER A 30 -7.01 11.54 -38.10
C SER A 30 -8.17 12.46 -37.74
N ALA A 31 -9.26 11.91 -37.21
CA ALA A 31 -10.43 12.67 -36.77
C ALA A 31 -10.07 13.64 -35.62
N ALA A 32 -9.35 13.16 -34.59
CA ALA A 32 -8.91 13.98 -33.46
C ALA A 32 -8.03 15.16 -33.90
N LYS A 33 -7.12 14.95 -34.85
CA LYS A 33 -6.30 16.02 -35.43
C LYS A 33 -7.15 17.11 -36.09
N ASN A 34 -8.30 16.74 -36.64
CA ASN A 34 -9.23 17.65 -37.29
C ASN A 34 -10.33 18.18 -36.36
N HIS A 35 -10.10 18.26 -35.06
CA HIS A 35 -11.08 18.66 -34.04
C HIS A 35 -11.79 20.01 -34.31
N LYS A 36 -11.22 20.87 -35.16
CA LYS A 36 -11.90 22.12 -35.54
C LYS A 36 -13.21 21.88 -36.23
N ASP A 37 -13.29 20.80 -37.02
CA ASP A 37 -14.43 20.48 -37.87
C ASP A 37 -15.06 19.11 -37.57
N VAL A 38 -14.34 18.23 -36.86
CA VAL A 38 -14.73 16.84 -36.59
C VAL A 38 -14.83 16.58 -35.10
N ALA A 39 -15.88 15.90 -34.66
CA ALA A 39 -15.95 15.30 -33.33
C ALA A 39 -15.67 13.80 -33.44
N ILE A 40 -14.81 13.28 -32.59
CA ILE A 40 -14.53 11.84 -32.45
C ILE A 40 -14.84 11.39 -31.03
N VAL A 41 -15.70 10.40 -30.88
CA VAL A 41 -16.09 9.85 -29.58
C VAL A 41 -15.52 8.44 -29.46
N VAL A 42 -14.64 8.23 -28.51
CA VAL A 42 -13.97 6.94 -28.24
C VAL A 42 -14.52 6.21 -27.02
N ASN A 43 -15.37 6.88 -26.26
CA ASN A 43 -15.93 6.33 -25.02
C ASN A 43 -17.45 6.50 -24.97
N ALA A 44 -18.17 5.41 -24.71
CA ALA A 44 -19.64 5.40 -24.69
C ALA A 44 -20.23 6.33 -23.62
N HIS A 45 -19.53 6.59 -22.50
CA HIS A 45 -20.06 7.50 -21.47
C HIS A 45 -20.09 8.98 -21.92
N ASP A 46 -19.44 9.32 -23.02
CA ASP A 46 -19.54 10.66 -23.61
C ASP A 46 -20.81 10.87 -24.43
N TYR A 47 -21.55 9.82 -24.78
CA TYR A 47 -22.71 9.93 -25.65
C TYR A 47 -23.78 10.87 -25.10
N ASP A 48 -24.14 10.74 -23.84
CA ASP A 48 -25.19 11.56 -23.22
C ASP A 48 -24.83 13.04 -23.17
N ARG A 49 -23.56 13.39 -22.93
CA ARG A 49 -23.13 14.80 -22.96
C ARG A 49 -23.12 15.36 -24.36
N VAL A 50 -22.68 14.56 -25.33
CA VAL A 50 -22.66 14.94 -26.75
C VAL A 50 -24.09 15.19 -27.26
N ILE A 51 -25.01 14.27 -26.99
CA ILE A 51 -26.42 14.39 -27.41
C ILE A 51 -27.05 15.63 -26.75
N ARG A 52 -26.86 15.81 -25.43
CA ARG A 52 -27.44 16.99 -24.75
C ARG A 52 -26.89 18.32 -25.29
N GLU A 53 -25.61 18.39 -25.64
CA GLU A 53 -25.05 19.60 -26.24
C GLU A 53 -25.57 19.82 -27.64
N MET A 54 -25.73 18.79 -28.48
CA MET A 54 -26.33 18.90 -29.82
C MET A 54 -27.77 19.38 -29.74
N ASP A 55 -28.57 18.85 -28.83
CA ASP A 55 -29.95 19.28 -28.60
C ASP A 55 -30.06 20.76 -28.20
N ALA A 56 -29.12 21.21 -27.36
CA ALA A 56 -29.08 22.60 -26.87
C ALA A 56 -28.44 23.57 -27.86
N ASN A 57 -27.67 23.11 -28.86
CA ASN A 57 -26.84 23.92 -29.74
C ASN A 57 -27.07 23.64 -31.23
N HIS A 58 -28.35 23.58 -31.64
CA HIS A 58 -28.74 23.44 -33.06
C HIS A 58 -28.05 22.26 -33.77
N ASN A 59 -28.00 21.10 -33.15
CA ASN A 59 -27.35 19.86 -33.64
C ASN A 59 -25.84 20.02 -33.90
N SER A 60 -25.16 20.90 -33.15
CA SER A 60 -23.72 21.11 -33.28
C SER A 60 -23.01 21.03 -31.93
N LEU A 61 -21.70 20.76 -31.95
CA LEU A 61 -20.84 20.78 -30.78
C LEU A 61 -19.96 22.02 -30.78
N THR A 62 -19.68 22.55 -29.60
CA THR A 62 -18.74 23.63 -29.43
C THR A 62 -17.30 23.19 -29.77
N LEU A 63 -16.43 24.14 -30.10
CA LEU A 63 -15.00 23.85 -30.30
C LEU A 63 -14.36 23.27 -29.06
N ALA A 64 -14.77 23.74 -27.87
CA ALA A 64 -14.25 23.24 -26.59
C ALA A 64 -14.56 21.75 -26.41
N THR A 65 -15.79 21.32 -26.69
CA THR A 65 -16.19 19.90 -26.60
C THR A 65 -15.46 19.05 -27.63
N ARG A 66 -15.34 19.52 -28.88
CA ARG A 66 -14.58 18.81 -29.91
C ARG A 66 -13.10 18.67 -29.55
N PHE A 67 -12.50 19.68 -28.95
CA PHE A 67 -11.12 19.63 -28.49
C PHE A 67 -10.94 18.64 -27.33
N ASP A 68 -11.84 18.65 -26.35
CA ASP A 68 -11.82 17.69 -25.23
C ASP A 68 -11.96 16.24 -25.72
N LEU A 69 -12.91 15.97 -26.63
CA LEU A 69 -13.05 14.67 -27.27
C LEU A 69 -11.80 14.25 -28.06
N ALA A 70 -11.12 15.20 -28.70
CA ALA A 70 -9.87 14.93 -29.42
C ALA A 70 -8.73 14.54 -28.45
N ILE A 71 -8.66 15.17 -27.28
CA ILE A 71 -7.71 14.78 -26.22
C ILE A 71 -8.01 13.34 -25.77
N ALA A 72 -9.28 13.04 -25.46
CA ALA A 72 -9.70 11.68 -25.05
C ALA A 72 -9.34 10.63 -26.12
N ALA A 73 -9.45 10.98 -27.41
CA ALA A 73 -9.07 10.11 -28.51
C ALA A 73 -7.56 9.83 -28.55
N PHE A 74 -6.72 10.83 -28.31
CA PHE A 74 -5.27 10.64 -28.22
C PHE A 74 -4.87 9.86 -26.95
N GLU A 75 -5.51 10.10 -25.83
CA GLU A 75 -5.31 9.33 -24.60
C GLU A 75 -5.65 7.85 -24.81
N HIS A 76 -6.76 7.57 -25.49
CA HIS A 76 -7.19 6.21 -25.84
C HIS A 76 -6.16 5.49 -26.75
N THR A 77 -5.69 6.14 -27.80
CA THR A 77 -4.71 5.52 -28.72
C THR A 77 -3.34 5.38 -28.08
N ALA A 78 -2.94 6.32 -27.21
CA ALA A 78 -1.68 6.22 -26.46
C ALA A 78 -1.69 5.04 -25.48
N ALA A 79 -2.80 4.83 -24.74
CA ALA A 79 -2.96 3.68 -23.87
C ALA A 79 -2.92 2.36 -24.65
N TYR A 80 -3.59 2.32 -25.82
CA TYR A 80 -3.60 1.16 -26.69
C TYR A 80 -2.22 0.79 -27.21
N ASP A 81 -1.48 1.76 -27.76
CA ASP A 81 -0.11 1.54 -28.26
C ASP A 81 0.86 1.18 -27.11
N GLY A 82 0.69 1.82 -25.93
CA GLY A 82 1.50 1.53 -24.74
C GLY A 82 1.32 0.10 -24.24
N MET A 83 0.09 -0.41 -24.27
CA MET A 83 -0.23 -1.79 -23.89
C MET A 83 0.44 -2.79 -24.88
N ILE A 84 0.32 -2.54 -26.19
CA ILE A 84 0.98 -3.35 -27.22
C ILE A 84 2.50 -3.36 -27.00
N ALA A 85 3.11 -2.17 -26.81
CA ALA A 85 4.54 -2.04 -26.62
C ALA A 85 5.03 -2.75 -25.33
N ASN A 86 4.25 -2.70 -24.24
CA ASN A 86 4.56 -3.43 -23.03
C ASN A 86 4.51 -4.94 -23.28
N TYR A 87 3.42 -5.46 -23.86
CA TYR A 87 3.26 -6.90 -24.10
C TYR A 87 4.37 -7.45 -24.98
N PHE A 88 4.58 -6.90 -26.18
CA PHE A 88 5.64 -7.38 -27.06
C PHE A 88 7.05 -7.08 -26.51
N GLY A 89 7.18 -6.03 -25.70
CA GLY A 89 8.45 -5.67 -25.07
C GLY A 89 8.96 -6.74 -24.09
N THR A 90 8.08 -7.56 -23.50
CA THR A 90 8.48 -8.70 -22.66
C THR A 90 8.96 -9.90 -23.48
N LEU A 91 8.55 -10.01 -24.75
CA LEU A 91 8.85 -11.13 -25.63
C LEU A 91 10.16 -10.93 -26.43
N VAL A 92 10.73 -9.72 -26.45
CA VAL A 92 11.95 -9.41 -27.26
C VAL A 92 13.13 -10.34 -26.99
N PRO A 93 13.42 -10.75 -25.75
CA PRO A 93 14.56 -11.64 -25.47
C PRO A 93 14.42 -13.03 -26.09
N SER A 94 13.21 -13.55 -26.25
CA SER A 94 12.91 -14.89 -26.75
C SER A 94 12.58 -14.93 -28.25
N TYR A 95 12.39 -13.76 -28.90
CA TYR A 95 11.94 -13.69 -30.28
C TYR A 95 13.08 -13.85 -31.27
N GLY A 96 12.99 -14.85 -32.14
CA GLY A 96 13.85 -15.05 -33.31
C GLY A 96 14.99 -16.08 -33.15
N ASP A 97 15.47 -16.34 -31.98
CA ASP A 97 16.42 -17.40 -31.68
C ASP A 97 15.72 -18.46 -30.80
N ASN A 98 15.08 -19.45 -31.39
CA ASN A 98 14.46 -20.58 -30.70
C ASN A 98 15.46 -21.32 -29.78
N LYS A 99 15.97 -20.67 -28.78
CA LYS A 99 16.63 -21.31 -27.65
C LYS A 99 15.54 -21.77 -26.70
N GLU A 100 15.24 -23.06 -26.76
CA GLU A 100 14.44 -23.71 -25.71
C GLU A 100 15.06 -23.32 -24.37
N GLY A 101 14.34 -22.49 -23.58
CA GLY A 101 14.75 -22.08 -22.25
C GLY A 101 14.94 -20.57 -22.00
N ASP A 102 14.82 -19.68 -22.99
CA ASP A 102 14.82 -18.24 -22.73
C ASP A 102 13.44 -17.86 -22.14
N GLU A 103 13.42 -17.60 -20.84
CA GLU A 103 12.24 -17.11 -20.13
C GLU A 103 11.83 -15.74 -20.66
N GLU A 104 10.52 -15.52 -20.83
CA GLU A 104 9.95 -14.20 -21.12
C GLU A 104 10.43 -13.20 -20.05
N SER A 105 10.88 -12.02 -20.46
CA SER A 105 11.24 -10.98 -19.50
C SER A 105 9.99 -10.45 -18.83
N LYS A 106 9.96 -10.45 -17.51
CA LYS A 106 8.85 -9.83 -16.75
C LYS A 106 8.73 -8.32 -17.01
N PHE A 107 9.83 -7.67 -17.37
CA PHE A 107 9.90 -6.22 -17.57
C PHE A 107 10.03 -5.92 -19.07
N PRO A 108 9.13 -5.08 -19.64
CA PRO A 108 9.18 -4.73 -21.04
C PRO A 108 10.38 -3.83 -21.37
N ARG A 109 10.82 -3.83 -22.64
CA ARG A 109 11.91 -2.97 -23.12
C ARG A 109 11.64 -1.47 -22.89
N THR A 110 10.39 -1.05 -23.00
CA THR A 110 9.91 0.29 -22.63
C THR A 110 8.75 0.13 -21.66
N PHE A 111 8.76 0.89 -20.56
CA PHE A 111 7.71 0.83 -19.56
C PHE A 111 6.67 1.93 -19.83
N ASN A 112 5.46 1.56 -20.20
CA ASN A 112 4.36 2.45 -20.47
C ASN A 112 3.26 2.26 -19.42
N ALA A 113 2.87 3.35 -18.75
CA ALA A 113 1.77 3.37 -17.81
C ALA A 113 0.96 4.66 -18.00
N GLN A 114 -0.36 4.51 -18.02
CA GLN A 114 -1.28 5.65 -18.08
C GLN A 114 -2.04 5.74 -16.76
N PHE A 115 -2.00 6.93 -16.16
CA PHE A 115 -2.78 7.27 -14.99
C PHE A 115 -3.70 8.45 -15.31
N ILE A 116 -4.92 8.42 -14.79
CA ILE A 116 -5.95 9.44 -15.00
C ILE A 116 -5.93 10.39 -13.81
N LYS A 117 -5.89 11.70 -14.08
CA LYS A 117 -5.94 12.71 -13.03
C LYS A 117 -7.31 12.68 -12.32
N LYS A 118 -7.30 12.31 -11.03
CA LYS A 118 -8.48 12.28 -10.17
C LYS A 118 -8.74 13.64 -9.51
N GLN A 119 -7.66 14.36 -9.12
CA GLN A 119 -7.78 15.57 -8.34
C GLN A 119 -6.54 16.47 -8.50
N ASP A 120 -6.74 17.78 -8.62
CA ASP A 120 -5.70 18.78 -8.38
C ASP A 120 -5.54 18.98 -6.87
N MET A 121 -4.30 19.07 -6.39
CA MET A 121 -4.01 19.25 -4.97
C MET A 121 -3.59 20.68 -4.69
N ARG A 122 -3.87 21.15 -3.50
CA ARG A 122 -3.48 22.50 -3.07
C ARG A 122 -1.97 22.70 -3.15
N TYR A 123 -1.20 21.68 -2.76
CA TYR A 123 0.26 21.58 -2.84
C TYR A 123 0.68 20.11 -2.65
N GLY A 124 1.94 19.80 -2.87
CA GLY A 124 2.52 18.49 -2.71
C GLY A 124 2.87 18.16 -1.25
N GLU A 125 3.92 17.38 -1.05
CA GLU A 125 4.44 17.10 0.29
C GLU A 125 4.79 18.41 1.04
N ASN A 126 5.34 19.36 0.33
CA ASN A 126 5.67 20.70 0.83
C ASN A 126 4.84 21.78 0.12
N SER A 127 4.61 22.89 0.81
CA SER A 127 3.70 23.95 0.37
C SER A 127 4.12 24.68 -0.92
N HIS A 128 5.37 24.59 -1.31
CA HIS A 128 5.91 25.20 -2.53
C HIS A 128 5.83 24.28 -3.76
N GLN A 129 5.42 23.04 -3.60
CA GLN A 129 5.34 22.03 -4.66
C GLN A 129 3.91 21.96 -5.22
N ALA A 130 3.75 22.12 -6.54
CA ALA A 130 2.49 21.80 -7.20
C ALA A 130 2.29 20.29 -7.24
N ALA A 131 1.04 19.84 -7.10
CA ALA A 131 0.73 18.40 -7.09
C ALA A 131 -0.67 18.10 -7.64
N ALA A 132 -0.83 16.88 -8.11
CA ALA A 132 -2.11 16.28 -8.48
C ALA A 132 -2.10 14.79 -8.11
N PHE A 133 -3.27 14.23 -7.88
CA PHE A 133 -3.47 12.80 -7.67
C PHE A 133 -3.96 12.15 -8.95
N TYR A 134 -3.24 11.14 -9.38
CA TYR A 134 -3.58 10.31 -10.53
C TYR A 134 -3.90 8.90 -10.07
N VAL A 135 -4.81 8.23 -10.76
CA VAL A 135 -5.25 6.87 -10.47
C VAL A 135 -5.19 6.00 -11.72
N GLU A 136 -5.12 4.70 -11.56
CA GLU A 136 -5.26 3.75 -12.66
C GLU A 136 -6.63 3.86 -13.31
N ALA A 137 -6.74 3.52 -14.60
CA ALA A 137 -8.00 3.59 -15.32
C ALA A 137 -9.08 2.66 -14.74
N ASN A 138 -8.67 1.46 -14.29
CA ASN A 138 -9.55 0.44 -13.74
C ASN A 138 -8.89 -0.21 -12.52
N PRO A 139 -8.79 0.49 -11.39
CA PRO A 139 -8.20 -0.08 -10.17
C PRO A 139 -9.09 -1.24 -9.68
N GLN A 140 -8.48 -2.40 -9.46
CA GLN A 140 -9.19 -3.64 -9.12
C GLN A 140 -9.28 -3.89 -7.62
N GLU A 141 -8.50 -3.18 -6.83
CA GLU A 141 -8.38 -3.40 -5.39
C GLU A 141 -8.98 -2.24 -4.61
N ALA A 142 -9.63 -2.56 -3.47
CA ALA A 142 -10.02 -1.55 -2.49
C ALA A 142 -8.78 -0.77 -2.02
N SER A 143 -8.76 0.53 -2.24
CA SER A 143 -7.59 1.40 -2.04
C SER A 143 -8.02 2.85 -1.79
N VAL A 144 -7.07 3.71 -1.47
CA VAL A 144 -7.32 5.16 -1.41
C VAL A 144 -7.78 5.70 -2.78
N ALA A 145 -7.31 5.10 -3.87
CA ALA A 145 -7.69 5.49 -5.22
C ALA A 145 -9.18 5.21 -5.52
N THR A 146 -9.74 4.12 -4.98
CA THR A 146 -11.14 3.72 -5.16
C THR A 146 -12.07 4.23 -4.07
N ALA A 147 -11.52 4.70 -2.95
CA ALA A 147 -12.30 5.12 -1.79
C ALA A 147 -13.28 6.25 -2.11
N ARG A 148 -14.49 6.13 -1.56
CA ARG A 148 -15.49 7.18 -1.52
C ARG A 148 -15.28 8.04 -0.28
N GLN A 149 -15.05 9.32 -0.48
CA GLN A 149 -15.00 10.27 0.63
C GLN A 149 -16.42 10.65 1.04
N ILE A 150 -16.79 10.34 2.29
CA ILE A 150 -18.12 10.62 2.85
C ILE A 150 -18.19 12.06 3.37
N GLN A 151 -17.10 12.53 3.99
CA GLN A 151 -17.06 13.84 4.63
C GLN A 151 -15.63 14.40 4.63
N GLY A 152 -15.50 15.69 4.91
CA GLY A 152 -14.24 16.40 5.12
C GLY A 152 -13.75 17.17 3.88
N LYS A 153 -12.68 17.94 4.05
CA LYS A 153 -12.01 18.63 2.94
C LYS A 153 -11.33 17.63 2.01
N ALA A 154 -11.03 18.05 0.79
CA ALA A 154 -10.23 17.26 -0.15
C ALA A 154 -8.95 16.72 0.53
N LEU A 155 -8.58 15.48 0.19
CA LEU A 155 -7.36 14.86 0.69
C LEU A 155 -6.14 15.66 0.23
N SER A 156 -5.19 15.89 1.12
CA SER A 156 -3.88 16.43 0.76
C SER A 156 -2.95 15.32 0.25
N TYR A 157 -1.83 15.69 -0.35
CA TYR A 157 -0.78 14.76 -0.77
C TYR A 157 -0.37 13.82 0.40
N ASN A 158 -0.06 14.40 1.57
CA ASN A 158 0.33 13.61 2.74
C ASN A 158 -0.82 12.74 3.28
N ASN A 159 -2.08 13.24 3.24
CA ASN A 159 -3.21 12.39 3.62
C ASN A 159 -3.31 11.14 2.74
N ILE A 160 -3.12 11.25 1.43
CA ILE A 160 -3.18 10.10 0.52
C ILE A 160 -2.06 9.11 0.84
N ALA A 161 -0.81 9.58 0.95
CA ALA A 161 0.34 8.74 1.23
C ALA A 161 0.23 8.01 2.60
N ASP A 162 -0.18 8.74 3.64
CA ASP A 162 -0.34 8.17 4.97
C ASP A 162 -1.55 7.21 5.05
N THR A 163 -2.65 7.52 4.33
CA THR A 163 -3.84 6.65 4.28
C THR A 163 -3.54 5.34 3.54
N ASP A 164 -2.77 5.41 2.44
CA ASP A 164 -2.32 4.22 1.72
C ASP A 164 -1.47 3.32 2.63
N ALA A 165 -0.50 3.89 3.34
CA ALA A 165 0.34 3.15 4.28
C ALA A 165 -0.48 2.48 5.40
N ALA A 166 -1.51 3.17 5.93
CA ALA A 166 -2.36 2.62 6.98
C ALA A 166 -3.27 1.50 6.46
N LEU A 167 -3.88 1.71 5.29
CA LEU A 167 -4.79 0.76 4.68
C LEU A 167 -4.07 -0.52 4.26
N GLU A 168 -2.91 -0.41 3.62
CA GLU A 168 -2.14 -1.59 3.20
C GLU A 168 -1.67 -2.41 4.42
N CYS A 169 -1.29 -1.75 5.51
CA CYS A 169 -0.92 -2.45 6.74
C CYS A 169 -2.12 -3.19 7.37
N VAL A 170 -3.30 -2.56 7.46
CA VAL A 170 -4.47 -3.19 8.11
C VAL A 170 -5.03 -4.37 7.32
N LYS A 171 -4.80 -4.41 6.00
CA LYS A 171 -5.19 -5.53 5.14
C LYS A 171 -4.49 -6.85 5.46
N GLU A 172 -3.33 -6.82 6.13
CA GLU A 172 -2.59 -8.03 6.52
C GLU A 172 -3.28 -8.84 7.64
N PHE A 173 -4.31 -8.30 8.27
CA PHE A 173 -4.96 -8.91 9.43
C PHE A 173 -6.35 -9.43 9.09
N SER A 174 -6.63 -10.65 9.54
CA SER A 174 -7.94 -11.31 9.41
C SER A 174 -8.88 -11.05 10.58
N GLU A 175 -8.35 -10.78 11.77
CA GLU A 175 -9.10 -10.40 12.96
C GLU A 175 -9.44 -8.90 12.92
N PRO A 176 -10.43 -8.41 13.73
CA PRO A 176 -10.68 -6.98 13.82
C PRO A 176 -9.41 -6.23 14.21
N ALA A 177 -8.97 -5.31 13.36
CA ALA A 177 -7.68 -4.64 13.47
C ALA A 177 -7.82 -3.12 13.33
N CYS A 178 -6.94 -2.41 14.04
CA CYS A 178 -6.72 -0.98 13.93
C CYS A 178 -5.25 -0.67 13.67
N VAL A 179 -4.99 0.15 12.66
CA VAL A 179 -3.66 0.70 12.34
C VAL A 179 -3.73 2.21 12.42
N ILE A 180 -2.86 2.80 13.22
CA ILE A 180 -2.69 4.26 13.31
C ILE A 180 -1.34 4.60 12.68
N VAL A 181 -1.38 5.52 11.71
CA VAL A 181 -0.19 5.94 10.94
C VAL A 181 0.08 7.41 11.14
N LYS A 182 1.36 7.74 11.24
CA LYS A 182 1.88 9.11 11.19
C LYS A 182 3.13 9.13 10.31
N HIS A 183 3.13 10.04 9.30
CA HIS A 183 4.25 10.18 8.36
C HIS A 183 4.65 8.85 7.70
N ALA A 184 3.64 8.17 7.13
CA ALA A 184 3.74 6.88 6.46
C ALA A 184 4.33 5.73 7.30
N ASN A 185 4.38 5.86 8.63
CA ASN A 185 4.79 4.80 9.54
C ASN A 185 3.64 4.44 10.50
N PRO A 186 3.38 3.16 10.75
CA PRO A 186 2.58 2.75 11.87
C PRO A 186 3.18 3.28 13.18
N CYS A 187 2.36 3.92 14.00
CA CYS A 187 2.73 4.33 15.36
C CYS A 187 1.96 3.53 16.42
N GLY A 188 0.89 2.84 16.02
CA GLY A 188 0.17 1.91 16.86
C GLY A 188 -0.65 0.95 16.02
N VAL A 189 -0.53 -0.34 16.30
CA VAL A 189 -1.28 -1.43 15.65
C VAL A 189 -1.77 -2.40 16.72
N ALA A 190 -3.03 -2.81 16.62
CA ALA A 190 -3.54 -3.84 17.51
C ALA A 190 -4.72 -4.59 16.87
N LEU A 191 -4.89 -5.82 17.35
CA LEU A 191 -6.07 -6.64 17.13
C LEU A 191 -6.99 -6.52 18.36
N GLY A 192 -8.27 -6.83 18.17
CA GLY A 192 -9.25 -6.86 19.23
C GLY A 192 -10.38 -7.82 18.93
N ASP A 193 -11.25 -8.07 19.92
CA ASP A 193 -12.48 -8.81 19.72
C ASP A 193 -13.48 -8.02 18.84
N ASP A 194 -13.34 -6.69 18.88
CA ASP A 194 -14.06 -5.71 18.07
C ASP A 194 -13.17 -4.51 17.70
N LEU A 195 -13.69 -3.58 16.89
CA LEU A 195 -12.91 -2.42 16.44
C LEU A 195 -12.63 -1.42 17.58
N LEU A 196 -13.53 -1.30 18.55
CA LEU A 196 -13.30 -0.42 19.69
C LEU A 196 -12.12 -0.89 20.53
N GLN A 197 -12.05 -2.18 20.80
CA GLN A 197 -10.91 -2.77 21.52
C GLN A 197 -9.62 -2.63 20.72
N ALA A 198 -9.66 -2.94 19.41
CA ALA A 198 -8.50 -2.78 18.53
C ALA A 198 -8.00 -1.32 18.52
N TYR A 199 -8.90 -0.34 18.39
CA TYR A 199 -8.54 1.07 18.44
C TYR A 199 -7.95 1.48 19.79
N ASN A 200 -8.61 1.11 20.89
CA ASN A 200 -8.13 1.45 22.22
C ASN A 200 -6.71 0.97 22.47
N ARG A 201 -6.40 -0.23 22.05
CA ARG A 201 -5.08 -0.87 22.20
C ARG A 201 -4.05 -0.25 21.26
N ALA A 202 -4.41 -0.04 19.99
CA ALA A 202 -3.51 0.61 19.02
C ALA A 202 -3.12 2.03 19.47
N TYR A 203 -4.09 2.79 19.99
CA TYR A 203 -3.86 4.14 20.51
C TYR A 203 -2.88 4.16 21.70
N GLN A 204 -2.91 3.15 22.57
CA GLN A 204 -2.03 3.06 23.74
C GLN A 204 -0.54 2.94 23.39
N THR A 205 -0.21 2.46 22.19
CA THR A 205 1.20 2.30 21.77
C THR A 205 1.95 3.62 21.74
N ASP A 206 1.36 4.68 21.16
CA ASP A 206 1.99 5.99 21.01
C ASP A 206 0.90 7.08 20.81
N PRO A 207 0.17 7.46 21.87
CA PRO A 207 -0.85 8.51 21.81
C PRO A 207 -0.32 9.84 21.31
N THR A 208 0.94 10.14 21.62
CA THR A 208 1.60 11.39 21.21
C THR A 208 1.74 11.45 19.69
N SER A 209 2.21 10.39 19.03
CA SER A 209 2.31 10.34 17.58
C SER A 209 0.95 10.16 16.89
N ALA A 210 -0.03 9.55 17.55
CA ALA A 210 -1.38 9.35 17.03
C ALA A 210 -2.13 10.67 16.79
N PHE A 211 -1.74 11.75 17.48
CA PHE A 211 -2.35 13.07 17.30
C PHE A 211 -2.18 13.58 15.86
N GLY A 212 -3.30 13.84 15.18
CA GLY A 212 -3.32 14.23 13.77
C GLY A 212 -2.87 13.12 12.81
N GLY A 213 -2.95 11.88 13.24
CA GLY A 213 -2.66 10.70 12.43
C GLY A 213 -3.82 10.25 11.57
N ILE A 214 -3.60 9.14 10.88
CA ILE A 214 -4.55 8.43 10.05
C ILE A 214 -4.92 7.13 10.73
N ILE A 215 -6.19 6.76 10.71
CA ILE A 215 -6.68 5.52 11.31
C ILE A 215 -7.32 4.65 10.24
N ALA A 216 -6.86 3.41 10.11
CA ALA A 216 -7.42 2.42 9.20
C ALA A 216 -7.96 1.21 9.97
N PHE A 217 -9.10 0.71 9.48
CA PHE A 217 -9.76 -0.49 9.99
C PHE A 217 -10.00 -1.51 8.89
N ASN A 218 -10.10 -2.78 9.25
CA ASN A 218 -10.42 -3.89 8.33
C ASN A 218 -11.84 -4.45 8.47
N ARG A 219 -12.71 -3.74 9.18
CA ARG A 219 -14.14 -4.03 9.34
C ARG A 219 -14.95 -2.76 9.23
N GLU A 220 -16.29 -2.90 9.18
CA GLU A 220 -17.22 -1.76 9.20
C GLU A 220 -17.01 -0.90 10.44
N LEU A 221 -16.74 0.40 10.25
CA LEU A 221 -16.64 1.37 11.33
C LEU A 221 -18.02 1.59 11.97
N ASP A 222 -18.17 1.22 13.23
CA ASP A 222 -19.37 1.42 14.01
C ASP A 222 -19.40 2.76 14.75
N GLY A 223 -20.58 3.12 15.31
CA GLY A 223 -20.78 4.39 16.01
C GLY A 223 -20.01 4.49 17.32
N GLU A 224 -19.82 3.39 18.05
CA GLU A 224 -19.11 3.39 19.33
C GLU A 224 -17.62 3.65 19.14
N THR A 225 -17.01 2.96 18.19
CA THR A 225 -15.62 3.17 17.80
C THR A 225 -15.41 4.59 17.27
N ALA A 226 -16.30 5.09 16.39
CA ALA A 226 -16.24 6.45 15.88
C ALA A 226 -16.28 7.49 17.00
N ARG A 227 -17.17 7.31 17.99
CA ARG A 227 -17.30 8.19 19.17
C ARG A 227 -16.00 8.21 19.97
N ALA A 228 -15.44 7.03 20.27
CA ALA A 228 -14.18 6.93 21.02
C ALA A 228 -13.03 7.69 20.33
N ILE A 229 -12.93 7.61 19.00
CA ILE A 229 -11.92 8.34 18.23
C ILE A 229 -12.12 9.86 18.35
N ILE A 230 -13.34 10.34 18.04
CA ILE A 230 -13.65 11.78 17.95
C ILE A 230 -13.54 12.49 19.30
N GLU A 231 -13.85 11.79 20.40
CA GLU A 231 -13.73 12.33 21.76
C GLU A 231 -12.29 12.32 22.28
N ARG A 232 -11.47 11.37 21.83
CA ARG A 232 -10.13 11.15 22.39
C ARG A 232 -9.03 11.93 21.68
N GLN A 233 -9.03 11.99 20.35
CA GLN A 233 -7.91 12.57 19.60
C GLN A 233 -8.34 13.45 18.42
N PHE A 234 -7.44 14.34 18.03
CA PHE A 234 -7.50 14.93 16.70
C PHE A 234 -7.04 13.90 15.67
N VAL A 235 -7.87 13.64 14.65
CA VAL A 235 -7.60 12.70 13.55
C VAL A 235 -7.79 13.41 12.21
N GLU A 236 -6.90 13.16 11.27
CA GLU A 236 -6.96 13.75 9.93
C GLU A 236 -7.85 12.93 8.98
N VAL A 237 -7.68 11.60 8.98
CA VAL A 237 -8.41 10.67 8.10
C VAL A 237 -8.78 9.41 8.89
N ILE A 238 -9.99 8.93 8.65
CA ILE A 238 -10.44 7.59 9.07
C ILE A 238 -10.86 6.85 7.80
N ILE A 239 -10.35 5.63 7.60
CA ILE A 239 -10.69 4.77 6.48
C ILE A 239 -11.11 3.39 6.95
N ALA A 240 -12.17 2.86 6.36
CA ALA A 240 -12.68 1.52 6.62
C ALA A 240 -13.30 0.92 5.35
N PRO A 241 -13.47 -0.42 5.25
CA PRO A 241 -14.18 -1.05 4.14
C PRO A 241 -15.60 -0.50 3.99
N LYS A 242 -16.28 -0.29 5.12
CA LYS A 242 -17.63 0.23 5.22
C LYS A 242 -17.78 1.13 6.45
N VAL A 243 -18.70 2.08 6.38
CA VAL A 243 -18.97 3.02 7.49
C VAL A 243 -20.46 3.00 7.79
N SER A 244 -20.83 2.69 9.06
CA SER A 244 -22.22 2.69 9.49
C SER A 244 -22.80 4.09 9.51
N GLN A 245 -24.13 4.21 9.36
CA GLN A 245 -24.80 5.51 9.46
C GLN A 245 -24.57 6.19 10.82
N ALA A 246 -24.54 5.39 11.90
CA ALA A 246 -24.25 5.91 13.23
C ALA A 246 -22.85 6.53 13.35
N ALA A 247 -21.85 5.91 12.71
CA ALA A 247 -20.50 6.47 12.64
C ALA A 247 -20.46 7.77 11.83
N ILE A 248 -21.16 7.83 10.70
CA ILE A 248 -21.27 9.05 9.87
C ILE A 248 -21.84 10.20 10.70
N ASP A 249 -22.95 9.96 11.41
CA ASP A 249 -23.63 10.97 12.22
C ASP A 249 -22.75 11.50 13.37
N ILE A 250 -21.94 10.63 13.98
CA ILE A 250 -21.00 10.99 15.04
C ILE A 250 -19.83 11.79 14.50
N VAL A 251 -19.20 11.34 13.41
CA VAL A 251 -18.04 12.02 12.81
C VAL A 251 -18.44 13.39 12.25
N ALA A 252 -19.69 13.58 11.85
CA ALA A 252 -20.24 14.87 11.38
C ALA A 252 -20.02 16.03 12.36
N ALA A 253 -19.88 15.75 13.67
CA ALA A 253 -19.54 16.76 14.68
C ALA A 253 -18.15 17.38 14.48
N LYS A 254 -17.24 16.72 13.72
CA LYS A 254 -15.89 17.17 13.40
C LYS A 254 -15.72 17.29 11.89
N GLN A 255 -16.31 18.32 11.29
CA GLN A 255 -16.39 18.53 9.84
C GLN A 255 -15.05 18.46 9.06
N ASN A 256 -13.92 18.67 9.74
CA ASN A 256 -12.61 18.63 9.12
C ASN A 256 -12.03 17.21 9.01
N VAL A 257 -12.56 16.23 9.73
CA VAL A 257 -12.15 14.83 9.64
C VAL A 257 -12.58 14.29 8.28
N ARG A 258 -11.65 13.67 7.58
CA ARG A 258 -11.93 13.01 6.31
C ARG A 258 -12.32 11.56 6.58
N LEU A 259 -13.56 11.23 6.27
CA LEU A 259 -14.11 9.89 6.46
C LEU A 259 -14.22 9.19 5.11
N LEU A 260 -13.53 8.06 4.98
CA LEU A 260 -13.41 7.31 3.73
C LEU A 260 -13.98 5.91 3.87
N GLU A 261 -14.67 5.47 2.81
CA GLU A 261 -15.14 4.10 2.63
C GLU A 261 -14.49 3.51 1.38
N CYS A 262 -13.65 2.47 1.55
CA CYS A 262 -12.85 1.94 0.45
C CYS A 262 -13.44 0.70 -0.21
N GLY A 263 -14.47 0.09 0.38
CA GLY A 263 -15.02 -1.20 -0.04
C GLY A 263 -14.26 -2.38 0.57
N GLU A 264 -14.84 -3.57 0.41
CA GLU A 264 -14.25 -4.84 0.85
C GLU A 264 -13.13 -5.26 -0.10
N TRP A 265 -12.13 -5.98 0.42
CA TRP A 265 -11.05 -6.59 -0.35
C TRP A 265 -11.03 -8.11 -0.18
N GLN A 266 -10.60 -8.82 -1.21
CA GLN A 266 -10.51 -10.29 -1.26
C GLN A 266 -9.06 -10.78 -1.45
N GLY A 267 -8.11 -10.10 -0.86
CA GLY A 267 -6.68 -10.34 -1.05
C GLY A 267 -6.01 -9.20 -1.80
N GLN A 268 -4.70 -9.32 -1.97
CA GLN A 268 -3.89 -8.33 -2.68
C GLN A 268 -3.79 -8.69 -4.16
N THR A 269 -3.89 -7.70 -5.03
CA THR A 269 -3.67 -7.87 -6.48
C THR A 269 -2.19 -7.79 -6.82
N THR A 270 -1.76 -8.59 -7.80
CA THR A 270 -0.41 -8.47 -8.36
C THR A 270 -0.24 -7.11 -9.04
N GLY A 271 0.98 -6.60 -9.05
CA GLY A 271 1.29 -5.32 -9.68
C GLY A 271 2.72 -4.89 -9.43
N PHE A 272 3.06 -3.72 -9.95
CA PHE A 272 4.38 -3.13 -9.75
C PHE A 272 4.35 -2.04 -8.69
N ASP A 273 5.46 -1.94 -7.96
CA ASP A 273 5.83 -0.80 -7.14
C ASP A 273 6.85 0.05 -7.92
N LEU A 274 6.60 1.37 -7.98
CA LEU A 274 7.31 2.31 -8.83
C LEU A 274 8.01 3.37 -7.97
N LYS A 275 9.32 3.44 -8.06
CA LYS A 275 10.09 4.47 -7.37
C LYS A 275 10.83 5.38 -8.36
N ARG A 276 10.42 6.65 -8.41
CA ARG A 276 11.08 7.67 -9.23
C ARG A 276 12.48 7.95 -8.69
N VAL A 277 13.47 7.88 -9.55
CA VAL A 277 14.84 8.35 -9.30
C VAL A 277 15.21 9.43 -10.31
N ASN A 278 16.24 10.23 -10.03
CA ASN A 278 16.66 11.26 -10.99
C ASN A 278 17.11 10.61 -12.30
N GLY A 279 16.46 10.97 -13.40
CA GLY A 279 16.74 10.42 -14.73
C GLY A 279 16.15 9.04 -15.00
N GLY A 280 15.44 8.40 -14.06
CA GLY A 280 14.93 7.04 -14.26
C GLY A 280 13.77 6.64 -13.36
N LEU A 281 13.37 5.39 -13.50
CA LEU A 281 12.34 4.72 -12.72
C LEU A 281 12.84 3.34 -12.29
N LEU A 282 12.75 3.05 -11.00
CA LEU A 282 12.89 1.69 -10.49
C LEU A 282 11.51 1.03 -10.52
N VAL A 283 11.43 -0.16 -11.07
CA VAL A 283 10.23 -0.97 -11.15
C VAL A 283 10.51 -2.32 -10.50
N GLN A 284 9.68 -2.71 -9.56
CA GLN A 284 9.74 -4.01 -8.90
C GLN A 284 8.33 -4.56 -8.69
N ASP A 285 8.23 -5.83 -8.31
CA ASP A 285 6.95 -6.35 -7.83
C ASP A 285 6.57 -5.68 -6.52
N ARG A 286 5.26 -5.57 -6.30
CA ARG A 286 4.75 -5.26 -4.94
C ARG A 286 5.24 -6.34 -3.98
N ASP A 287 5.64 -5.94 -2.78
CA ASP A 287 6.00 -6.88 -1.71
C ASP A 287 4.73 -7.53 -1.13
N GLN A 288 4.33 -8.64 -1.76
CA GLN A 288 3.19 -9.45 -1.33
C GLN A 288 3.62 -10.67 -0.49
N GLY A 289 4.93 -10.87 -0.33
CA GLY A 289 5.47 -11.97 0.45
C GLY A 289 5.02 -11.87 1.91
N MET A 290 4.60 -13.01 2.47
CA MET A 290 4.34 -13.20 3.88
C MET A 290 4.60 -14.65 4.23
N VAL A 291 5.30 -14.87 5.33
CA VAL A 291 5.58 -16.24 5.83
C VAL A 291 4.37 -16.78 6.57
N ALA A 292 4.05 -18.03 6.31
CA ALA A 292 3.13 -18.81 7.14
C ALA A 292 3.86 -19.39 8.37
N GLN A 293 3.12 -19.82 9.37
CA GLN A 293 3.70 -20.41 10.58
C GLN A 293 4.60 -21.61 10.26
N ASP A 294 4.22 -22.43 9.28
CA ASP A 294 4.95 -23.65 8.88
C ASP A 294 6.27 -23.34 8.13
N ASP A 295 6.45 -22.10 7.64
CA ASP A 295 7.67 -21.67 6.96
C ASP A 295 8.75 -21.16 7.95
N LEU A 296 8.37 -20.98 9.21
CA LEU A 296 9.25 -20.43 10.24
C LEU A 296 10.27 -21.46 10.72
N GLN A 297 11.49 -21.03 10.93
CA GLN A 297 12.57 -21.84 11.48
C GLN A 297 12.97 -21.35 12.88
N VAL A 298 12.67 -22.14 13.91
CA VAL A 298 13.20 -21.86 15.25
C VAL A 298 14.66 -22.31 15.29
N VAL A 299 15.57 -21.38 15.44
CA VAL A 299 17.03 -21.61 15.39
C VAL A 299 17.70 -21.58 16.76
N SER A 300 17.00 -21.12 17.79
CA SER A 300 17.46 -21.13 19.19
C SER A 300 17.18 -22.47 19.88
N THR A 301 17.91 -22.73 20.97
CA THR A 301 17.67 -23.91 21.83
C THR A 301 16.31 -23.85 22.50
N ARG A 302 15.90 -22.65 22.98
CA ARG A 302 14.57 -22.43 23.55
C ARG A 302 13.53 -22.32 22.43
N GLN A 303 12.46 -23.06 22.53
CA GLN A 303 11.31 -22.92 21.64
C GLN A 303 10.43 -21.76 22.12
N PRO A 304 9.81 -20.98 21.19
CA PRO A 304 8.82 -20.00 21.56
C PRO A 304 7.57 -20.70 22.11
N SER A 305 6.89 -20.08 23.05
CA SER A 305 5.54 -20.49 23.43
C SER A 305 4.54 -20.16 22.32
N ASP A 306 3.35 -20.75 22.36
CA ASP A 306 2.28 -20.44 21.38
C ASP A 306 1.91 -18.96 21.37
N ALA A 307 1.91 -18.30 22.54
CA ALA A 307 1.67 -16.87 22.66
C ALA A 307 2.78 -16.05 22.01
N GLU A 308 4.05 -16.38 22.25
CA GLU A 308 5.20 -15.73 21.63
C GLU A 308 5.19 -15.91 20.09
N LEU A 309 4.83 -17.10 19.62
CA LEU A 309 4.74 -17.37 18.18
C LEU A 309 3.65 -16.54 17.51
N LYS A 310 2.49 -16.44 18.15
CA LYS A 310 1.39 -15.58 17.68
C LYS A 310 1.80 -14.11 17.64
N ASP A 311 2.41 -13.62 18.71
CA ASP A 311 2.91 -12.25 18.80
C ASP A 311 4.06 -12.01 17.79
N ALA A 312 4.91 -12.99 17.52
CA ALA A 312 5.98 -12.89 16.54
C ALA A 312 5.41 -12.71 15.11
N LEU A 313 4.40 -13.48 14.72
CA LEU A 313 3.74 -13.34 13.42
C LEU A 313 3.00 -12.00 13.30
N PHE A 314 2.32 -11.54 14.35
CA PHE A 314 1.71 -10.22 14.40
C PHE A 314 2.78 -9.12 14.24
N CYS A 315 3.84 -9.19 15.02
CA CYS A 315 4.96 -8.25 15.03
C CYS A 315 5.64 -8.18 13.65
N TRP A 316 5.82 -9.33 13.00
CA TRP A 316 6.38 -9.46 11.66
C TRP A 316 5.55 -8.75 10.59
N LYS A 317 4.23 -8.94 10.61
CA LYS A 317 3.29 -8.25 9.73
C LYS A 317 3.39 -6.72 9.88
N VAL A 318 3.50 -6.23 11.11
CA VAL A 318 3.67 -4.78 11.35
C VAL A 318 5.02 -4.30 10.84
N ALA A 319 6.11 -5.04 11.09
CA ALA A 319 7.47 -4.65 10.71
C ALA A 319 7.62 -4.44 9.19
N LYS A 320 6.89 -5.21 8.36
CA LYS A 320 6.82 -5.05 6.90
C LYS A 320 6.40 -3.63 6.47
N TYR A 321 5.57 -2.93 7.28
CA TYR A 321 5.05 -1.61 6.96
C TYR A 321 5.78 -0.46 7.65
N VAL A 322 6.80 -0.76 8.42
CA VAL A 322 7.63 0.24 9.10
C VAL A 322 8.87 0.56 8.26
N LYS A 323 9.19 1.84 8.12
CA LYS A 323 10.40 2.29 7.38
C LYS A 323 11.67 1.71 7.97
N SER A 324 12.54 1.19 7.10
CA SER A 324 13.83 0.59 7.46
C SER A 324 14.83 1.62 8.03
N ASN A 325 15.68 1.24 8.96
CA ASN A 325 15.65 -0.02 9.67
C ASN A 325 14.48 -0.05 10.65
N ALA A 326 13.66 -1.11 10.59
CA ALA A 326 12.48 -1.27 11.42
C ALA A 326 12.72 -2.22 12.59
N ILE A 327 12.35 -1.79 13.79
CA ILE A 327 12.23 -2.63 14.98
C ILE A 327 10.84 -2.42 15.57
N VAL A 328 10.12 -3.50 15.78
CA VAL A 328 8.79 -3.50 16.39
C VAL A 328 8.80 -4.40 17.63
N TYR A 329 8.25 -3.92 18.73
CA TYR A 329 7.94 -4.72 19.92
C TYR A 329 6.45 -4.96 20.01
N ALA A 330 6.07 -6.20 20.28
CA ALA A 330 4.65 -6.57 20.41
C ALA A 330 4.43 -7.56 21.57
N LYS A 331 3.22 -7.51 22.15
CA LYS A 331 2.77 -8.40 23.22
C LYS A 331 1.25 -8.48 23.20
N GLY A 332 0.71 -9.70 23.12
CA GLY A 332 -0.72 -9.94 23.15
C GLY A 332 -1.45 -9.27 21.97
N ASP A 333 -1.00 -9.44 20.75
CA ASP A 333 -1.57 -8.86 19.53
C ASP A 333 -1.65 -7.31 19.52
N MET A 334 -0.71 -6.65 20.17
CA MET A 334 -0.61 -5.19 20.24
C MET A 334 0.86 -4.77 20.14
N THR A 335 1.13 -3.71 19.41
CA THR A 335 2.47 -3.07 19.42
C THR A 335 2.73 -2.41 20.75
N ILE A 336 3.94 -2.62 21.29
CA ILE A 336 4.42 -2.03 22.55
C ILE A 336 5.31 -0.83 22.26
N GLY A 337 6.09 -0.90 21.18
CA GLY A 337 6.95 0.19 20.73
C GLY A 337 7.42 -0.03 19.31
N ILE A 338 7.59 1.05 18.56
CA ILE A 338 7.97 1.02 17.14
C ILE A 338 9.14 2.00 16.94
N GLY A 339 10.25 1.48 16.43
CA GLY A 339 11.39 2.26 15.97
C GLY A 339 11.52 2.17 14.45
N ALA A 340 11.38 3.31 13.77
CA ALA A 340 11.31 3.40 12.32
C ALA A 340 12.39 4.32 11.75
N GLY A 341 12.85 4.03 10.53
CA GLY A 341 13.59 4.97 9.69
C GLY A 341 14.98 5.34 10.20
N GLN A 342 15.62 4.47 10.99
CA GLN A 342 16.96 4.74 11.52
C GLN A 342 18.04 4.05 10.70
N MET A 343 19.21 4.70 10.62
CA MET A 343 20.37 4.15 9.93
C MET A 343 20.98 2.94 10.65
N SER A 344 20.62 2.72 11.91
CA SER A 344 21.08 1.59 12.73
C SER A 344 19.92 0.92 13.45
N ARG A 345 19.86 -0.43 13.42
CA ARG A 345 18.87 -1.24 14.17
C ARG A 345 18.92 -1.01 15.66
N VAL A 346 20.12 -0.82 16.20
CA VAL A 346 20.30 -0.54 17.62
C VAL A 346 19.57 0.74 18.03
N TYR A 347 19.61 1.79 17.19
CA TYR A 347 18.87 3.02 17.45
C TYR A 347 17.37 2.83 17.28
N SER A 348 16.92 2.07 16.30
CA SER A 348 15.50 1.73 16.17
C SER A 348 14.98 0.99 17.40
N ALA A 349 15.73 0.02 17.90
CA ALA A 349 15.40 -0.70 19.13
C ALA A 349 15.33 0.23 20.36
N LYS A 350 16.31 1.14 20.51
CA LYS A 350 16.29 2.15 21.58
C LYS A 350 15.08 3.06 21.49
N ILE A 351 14.71 3.55 20.28
CA ILE A 351 13.55 4.40 20.07
C ILE A 351 12.26 3.66 20.43
N ALA A 352 12.12 2.39 20.01
CA ALA A 352 10.98 1.57 20.38
C ALA A 352 10.85 1.43 21.91
N GLY A 353 11.96 1.18 22.61
CA GLY A 353 11.98 1.09 24.06
C GLY A 353 11.67 2.41 24.77
N ILE A 354 12.23 3.53 24.30
CA ILE A 354 11.96 4.88 24.84
C ILE A 354 10.47 5.20 24.73
N LYS A 355 9.88 5.00 23.54
CA LYS A 355 8.46 5.27 23.31
C LYS A 355 7.57 4.40 24.20
N ALA A 356 7.89 3.12 24.35
CA ALA A 356 7.18 2.24 25.27
C ALA A 356 7.22 2.75 26.72
N ALA A 357 8.40 3.17 27.18
CA ALA A 357 8.59 3.70 28.52
C ALA A 357 7.84 5.02 28.75
N ASP A 358 7.86 5.93 27.77
CA ASP A 358 7.15 7.21 27.83
C ASP A 358 5.63 7.02 28.00
N GLU A 359 5.07 5.95 27.41
CA GLU A 359 3.65 5.62 27.52
C GLU A 359 3.34 4.61 28.64
N GLY A 360 4.35 4.25 29.47
CA GLY A 360 4.18 3.34 30.59
C GLY A 360 3.92 1.89 30.19
N LEU A 361 4.27 1.51 28.96
CA LEU A 361 4.15 0.15 28.47
C LEU A 361 5.37 -0.68 28.84
N GLU A 362 5.14 -1.89 29.34
CA GLU A 362 6.21 -2.80 29.73
C GLU A 362 6.75 -3.58 28.52
N VAL A 363 8.03 -3.38 28.21
CA VAL A 363 8.75 -4.12 27.16
C VAL A 363 9.06 -5.55 27.59
N ALA A 364 9.27 -5.79 28.89
CA ALA A 364 9.61 -7.12 29.40
C ALA A 364 8.52 -8.16 29.04
N GLY A 365 8.97 -9.30 28.52
CA GLY A 365 8.09 -10.35 28.02
C GLY A 365 7.49 -10.10 26.64
N SER A 366 7.91 -9.04 25.93
CA SER A 366 7.50 -8.79 24.54
C SER A 366 8.32 -9.60 23.54
N VAL A 367 7.78 -9.71 22.33
CA VAL A 367 8.47 -10.21 21.14
C VAL A 367 9.03 -9.03 20.36
N MET A 368 10.17 -9.21 19.69
CA MET A 368 10.78 -8.25 18.78
C MET A 368 10.80 -8.77 17.34
N ALA A 369 10.34 -7.96 16.40
CA ALA A 369 10.56 -8.18 14.97
C ALA A 369 11.58 -7.19 14.41
N SER A 370 12.44 -7.67 13.51
CA SER A 370 13.36 -6.86 12.72
C SER A 370 13.14 -7.11 11.23
N ASP A 371 13.01 -6.07 10.42
CA ASP A 371 12.79 -6.13 8.97
C ASP A 371 13.91 -6.81 8.17
N ALA A 372 15.12 -6.93 8.77
CA ALA A 372 16.26 -7.64 8.21
C ALA A 372 17.13 -8.28 9.32
N PHE A 373 18.16 -9.00 8.93
CA PHE A 373 19.04 -9.73 9.86
C PHE A 373 19.84 -8.79 10.78
N PHE A 374 20.23 -9.32 11.93
CA PHE A 374 21.20 -8.66 12.81
C PHE A 374 22.63 -8.98 12.33
N PRO A 375 23.46 -7.95 12.04
CA PRO A 375 24.83 -8.18 11.58
C PRO A 375 25.78 -8.60 12.73
N PHE A 376 25.42 -8.31 13.99
CA PHE A 376 26.19 -8.55 15.18
C PHE A 376 25.29 -8.88 16.37
N ARG A 377 25.84 -9.46 17.42
CA ARG A 377 25.10 -9.86 18.63
C ARG A 377 24.58 -8.68 19.47
N ASP A 378 25.14 -7.51 19.32
CA ASP A 378 24.83 -6.32 20.14
C ASP A 378 23.33 -5.94 20.10
N GLY A 379 22.65 -6.19 18.97
CA GLY A 379 21.22 -5.99 18.86
C GLY A 379 20.40 -6.99 19.70
N ILE A 380 20.88 -8.22 19.86
CA ILE A 380 20.23 -9.26 20.66
C ILE A 380 20.54 -9.05 22.14
N ASP A 381 21.78 -8.68 22.49
CA ASP A 381 22.16 -8.34 23.86
C ASP A 381 21.31 -7.17 24.38
N ALA A 382 21.13 -6.11 23.58
CA ALA A 382 20.27 -4.98 23.92
C ALA A 382 18.78 -5.36 24.05
N ALA A 383 18.29 -6.27 23.21
CA ALA A 383 16.92 -6.79 23.29
C ALA A 383 16.71 -7.59 24.58
N ALA A 384 17.68 -8.42 24.97
CA ALA A 384 17.65 -9.19 26.21
C ALA A 384 17.66 -8.26 27.44
N GLU A 385 18.50 -7.22 27.44
CA GLU A 385 18.52 -6.19 28.51
C GLU A 385 17.19 -5.46 28.65
N ALA A 386 16.47 -5.25 27.53
CA ALA A 386 15.12 -4.66 27.51
C ALA A 386 14.03 -5.65 27.98
N GLY A 387 14.36 -6.93 28.15
CA GLY A 387 13.42 -7.96 28.59
C GLY A 387 12.65 -8.64 27.45
N ILE A 388 13.10 -8.51 26.20
CA ILE A 388 12.55 -9.26 25.06
C ILE A 388 12.81 -10.75 25.25
N THR A 389 11.81 -11.57 25.00
CA THR A 389 11.89 -13.02 25.21
C THR A 389 11.93 -13.82 23.89
N CYS A 390 11.48 -13.24 22.80
CA CYS A 390 11.47 -13.88 21.49
C CYS A 390 11.81 -12.86 20.40
N VAL A 391 12.62 -13.27 19.42
CA VAL A 391 13.01 -12.46 18.26
C VAL A 391 12.62 -13.16 16.98
N ILE A 392 11.99 -12.41 16.05
CA ILE A 392 11.72 -12.86 14.68
C ILE A 392 12.47 -11.96 13.69
N GLN A 393 13.22 -12.57 12.78
CA GLN A 393 14.05 -11.90 11.78
C GLN A 393 14.29 -12.80 10.58
N PRO A 394 14.78 -12.27 9.43
CA PRO A 394 15.00 -13.09 8.24
C PRO A 394 16.12 -14.12 8.36
N GLY A 395 17.17 -13.87 9.13
CA GLY A 395 18.43 -14.61 9.03
C GLY A 395 19.18 -14.29 7.73
N GLY A 396 20.24 -15.05 7.44
CA GLY A 396 21.05 -14.90 6.21
C GLY A 396 22.29 -14.01 6.38
N SER A 397 22.68 -13.67 7.60
CA SER A 397 23.94 -13.03 7.91
C SER A 397 25.09 -14.03 7.92
N MET A 398 26.28 -13.62 7.53
CA MET A 398 27.51 -14.42 7.74
C MET A 398 27.78 -14.71 9.22
N ARG A 399 27.14 -13.96 10.13
CA ARG A 399 27.28 -14.05 11.58
C ARG A 399 26.01 -14.56 12.28
N ASP A 400 25.15 -15.26 11.57
CA ASP A 400 23.92 -15.81 12.17
C ASP A 400 24.22 -16.67 13.41
N GLN A 401 25.30 -17.46 13.39
CA GLN A 401 25.67 -18.28 14.52
C GLN A 401 25.99 -17.45 15.79
N GLU A 402 26.71 -16.33 15.64
CA GLU A 402 26.99 -15.40 16.74
C GLU A 402 25.70 -14.83 17.36
N VAL A 403 24.72 -14.51 16.50
CA VAL A 403 23.44 -13.96 16.91
C VAL A 403 22.55 -15.03 17.57
N ILE A 404 22.57 -16.27 17.08
CA ILE A 404 21.89 -17.42 17.68
C ILE A 404 22.48 -17.75 19.03
N ASP A 405 23.82 -17.76 19.15
CA ASP A 405 24.50 -18.04 20.40
C ASP A 405 24.15 -17.00 21.47
N ALA A 406 24.08 -15.71 21.10
CA ALA A 406 23.64 -14.64 21.99
C ALA A 406 22.20 -14.87 22.48
N ALA A 407 21.27 -15.25 21.59
CA ALA A 407 19.89 -15.57 21.98
C ALA A 407 19.86 -16.75 22.96
N ASN A 408 20.65 -17.79 22.71
CA ASN A 408 20.76 -18.95 23.61
C ASN A 408 21.34 -18.60 24.97
N GLU A 409 22.41 -17.78 25.05
CA GLU A 409 23.00 -17.29 26.28
C GLU A 409 21.99 -16.54 27.16
N HIS A 410 21.10 -15.76 26.53
CA HIS A 410 20.03 -15.01 27.20
C HIS A 410 18.73 -15.80 27.41
N GLY A 411 18.67 -17.07 26.99
CA GLY A 411 17.46 -17.88 27.11
C GLY A 411 16.29 -17.38 26.26
N MET A 412 16.57 -16.66 25.18
CA MET A 412 15.57 -16.14 24.23
C MET A 412 15.24 -17.17 23.18
N ALA A 413 14.00 -17.12 22.64
CA ALA A 413 13.66 -17.79 21.40
C ALA A 413 14.07 -16.94 20.21
N MET A 414 14.54 -17.57 19.14
CA MET A 414 14.84 -16.91 17.88
C MET A 414 14.24 -17.66 16.70
N ILE A 415 13.54 -16.92 15.86
CA ILE A 415 12.80 -17.42 14.69
C ILE A 415 13.34 -16.76 13.44
N PHE A 416 13.70 -17.57 12.43
CA PHE A 416 14.07 -17.09 11.10
C PHE A 416 12.91 -17.23 10.14
N THR A 417 12.66 -16.18 9.33
CA THR A 417 11.63 -16.15 8.30
C THR A 417 12.15 -16.51 6.92
N GLY A 418 13.47 -16.42 6.69
CA GLY A 418 14.07 -16.56 5.35
C GLY A 418 13.69 -15.45 4.36
N MET A 419 12.85 -14.51 4.78
CA MET A 419 12.31 -13.42 3.94
C MET A 419 12.51 -12.09 4.67
N ARG A 420 13.01 -11.07 3.97
CA ARG A 420 13.15 -9.71 4.52
C ARG A 420 12.12 -8.77 3.90
N HIS A 421 11.77 -7.69 4.61
CA HIS A 421 10.84 -6.67 4.16
C HIS A 421 11.44 -5.27 4.33
N PHE A 422 12.35 -4.89 3.46
CA PHE A 422 12.85 -3.52 3.44
C PHE A 422 11.81 -2.56 2.85
N ARG A 423 11.63 -1.42 3.54
CA ARG A 423 10.75 -0.33 3.11
C ARG A 423 11.47 1.02 3.26
N HIS A 424 11.88 1.62 2.15
CA HIS A 424 12.62 2.89 2.13
C HIS A 424 11.77 4.06 1.63
#